data_dcd5b2b2fd66be274df79a6c6b267f0f
#
_entry.id   dcd5b2b2fd66be274df79a6c6b267f0f
#
_cell.length_a   1.000
_cell.length_b   1.000
_cell.length_c   1.000
_cell.angle_alpha   90.00
_cell.angle_beta   90.00
_cell.angle_gamma   90.00
#
_symmetry.space_group_name_H-M   'P 1'
#
loop_
_entity.id
_entity.type
_entity.pdbx_description
1 polymer ?
#
loop_
_entity_poly.entity_id
_entity_poly.type
_entity_poly.pdbx_seq_one_letter_code
_entity_poly.pdbx_strand_id
1 'polypeptide(L)'
;MTSADDEPVVEFNPSAEFHVAEGPRDIGLCFVGDGFVAGYGDPKALGWVSRVVGRSPVADADLTAYNLGVRGESSADVMTRWRSECAPRWAGRSERRLVVGVGATDIAAGITTARSRLNLANILDEATTTGIGTFVVGPTPTLDADVNQRLEVLADAQADVCARRSVPYVDCFHPLRDHDQWQSDLAAGDGVHPGQAGYGLIAWLVLHANWQDWLKVNG
;
A
#
# COMPACT_ATOMS: atom_id res chain seq x y z
N MET A 1 -29.28 30.57 37.39
CA MET A 1 -28.82 29.20 37.76
C MET A 1 -29.31 28.27 36.66
N THR A 2 -28.50 28.12 35.66
CA THR A 2 -28.72 27.25 34.51
C THR A 2 -27.99 25.92 34.76
N SER A 3 -28.74 24.84 34.67
CA SER A 3 -28.32 23.47 34.90
C SER A 3 -27.26 23.06 33.90
N ALA A 4 -26.26 22.34 34.40
CA ALA A 4 -25.13 21.80 33.64
C ALA A 4 -25.55 20.62 32.76
N ASP A 5 -24.85 20.53 31.70
CA ASP A 5 -24.84 19.61 30.60
C ASP A 5 -24.94 18.12 31.00
N ASP A 6 -25.97 17.48 30.48
CA ASP A 6 -26.15 16.02 30.49
C ASP A 6 -25.66 15.52 29.11
N GLU A 7 -24.35 15.29 28.96
CA GLU A 7 -23.82 14.60 27.81
C GLU A 7 -24.16 13.12 27.89
N PRO A 8 -24.72 12.51 26.83
CA PRO A 8 -25.03 11.09 26.83
C PRO A 8 -23.75 10.25 26.89
N VAL A 9 -23.59 9.52 27.99
CA VAL A 9 -22.56 8.49 28.12
C VAL A 9 -22.87 7.38 27.12
N VAL A 10 -22.04 7.24 26.08
CA VAL A 10 -22.13 6.12 25.14
C VAL A 10 -21.61 4.86 25.85
N GLU A 11 -22.50 4.02 26.32
CA GLU A 11 -22.15 2.72 26.86
C GLU A 11 -21.59 1.83 25.74
N PHE A 12 -20.36 1.34 25.93
CA PHE A 12 -19.74 0.35 25.06
C PHE A 12 -20.45 -0.99 25.24
N ASN A 13 -21.23 -1.41 24.23
CA ASN A 13 -21.87 -2.72 24.23
C ASN A 13 -20.94 -3.75 23.54
N PRO A 14 -20.30 -4.67 24.29
CA PRO A 14 -19.40 -5.68 23.74
C PRO A 14 -20.12 -6.79 22.95
N SER A 15 -21.46 -6.80 22.94
CA SER A 15 -22.28 -7.78 22.23
C SER A 15 -22.87 -7.24 20.94
N ALA A 16 -22.40 -6.11 20.41
CA ALA A 16 -22.82 -5.66 19.08
C ALA A 16 -22.36 -6.69 18.05
N GLU A 17 -23.26 -7.56 17.66
CA GLU A 17 -23.10 -8.41 16.49
C GLU A 17 -22.76 -7.50 15.31
N PHE A 18 -21.62 -7.78 14.66
CA PHE A 18 -21.27 -7.11 13.41
C PHE A 18 -22.32 -7.50 12.38
N HIS A 19 -23.37 -6.71 12.25
CA HIS A 19 -24.27 -6.82 11.12
C HIS A 19 -23.46 -6.47 9.87
N VAL A 20 -23.17 -7.49 9.07
CA VAL A 20 -22.77 -7.28 7.67
C VAL A 20 -23.88 -6.47 7.05
N ALA A 21 -23.61 -5.23 6.64
CA ALA A 21 -24.59 -4.36 6.04
C ALA A 21 -25.16 -5.07 4.80
N GLU A 22 -26.47 -5.34 4.80
CA GLU A 22 -27.23 -5.80 3.62
C GLU A 22 -27.33 -4.62 2.64
N GLY A 23 -26.26 -4.31 1.95
CA GLY A 23 -26.19 -3.23 0.97
C GLY A 23 -25.10 -3.50 -0.06
N PRO A 24 -25.05 -2.73 -1.16
CA PRO A 24 -23.93 -2.83 -2.08
C PRO A 24 -22.61 -2.59 -1.33
N ARG A 25 -21.58 -3.36 -1.68
CA ARG A 25 -20.23 -3.20 -1.10
C ARG A 25 -19.74 -1.77 -1.33
N ASP A 26 -19.26 -1.12 -0.30
CA ASP A 26 -18.66 0.23 -0.35
C ASP A 26 -17.23 0.15 0.16
N ILE A 27 -16.27 0.17 -0.77
CA ILE A 27 -14.86 -0.10 -0.52
C ILE A 27 -14.09 1.21 -0.41
N GLY A 28 -13.52 1.49 0.75
CA GLY A 28 -12.47 2.49 0.92
C GLY A 28 -11.10 1.87 0.72
N LEU A 29 -10.39 2.23 -0.33
CA LEU A 29 -9.09 1.70 -0.69
C LEU A 29 -8.01 2.76 -0.50
N CYS A 30 -7.14 2.58 0.50
CA CYS A 30 -6.01 3.47 0.76
C CYS A 30 -4.70 2.86 0.28
N PHE A 31 -3.87 3.65 -0.40
CA PHE A 31 -2.51 3.31 -0.78
C PHE A 31 -1.56 4.15 0.06
N VAL A 32 -0.71 3.52 0.86
CA VAL A 32 0.28 4.19 1.70
C VAL A 32 1.70 3.78 1.29
N GLY A 33 2.62 4.71 1.35
CA GLY A 33 4.00 4.47 0.98
C GLY A 33 4.75 5.76 0.65
N ASP A 34 5.83 5.60 -0.08
CA ASP A 34 6.79 6.64 -0.42
C ASP A 34 6.54 7.32 -1.78
N GLY A 35 7.60 7.82 -2.42
CA GLY A 35 7.57 8.47 -3.72
C GLY A 35 7.07 7.60 -4.87
N PHE A 36 7.27 6.28 -4.78
CA PHE A 36 6.77 5.33 -5.77
C PHE A 36 5.24 5.21 -5.71
N VAL A 37 4.67 5.19 -4.51
CA VAL A 37 3.22 5.21 -4.32
C VAL A 37 2.65 6.57 -4.76
N ALA A 38 3.33 7.66 -4.41
CA ALA A 38 2.94 9.00 -4.87
C ALA A 38 2.98 9.17 -6.39
N GLY A 39 3.73 8.32 -7.11
CA GLY A 39 3.91 8.41 -8.56
C GLY A 39 4.92 9.48 -8.99
N TYR A 40 5.89 9.79 -8.12
CA TYR A 40 6.94 10.76 -8.41
C TYR A 40 7.78 10.32 -9.61
N GLY A 41 8.06 11.23 -10.52
CA GLY A 41 8.78 10.95 -11.77
C GLY A 41 7.87 10.70 -12.98
N ASP A 42 6.58 10.41 -12.80
CA ASP A 42 5.62 10.28 -13.90
C ASP A 42 5.19 11.67 -14.42
N PRO A 43 5.52 12.05 -15.68
CA PRO A 43 5.14 13.35 -16.22
C PRO A 43 3.62 13.55 -16.33
N LYS A 44 2.83 12.47 -16.26
CA LYS A 44 1.35 12.54 -16.23
C LYS A 44 0.77 12.52 -14.81
N ALA A 45 1.62 12.44 -13.79
CA ALA A 45 1.22 12.35 -12.39
C ALA A 45 0.22 11.23 -12.08
N LEU A 46 0.21 10.15 -12.86
CA LEU A 46 -0.68 8.99 -12.63
C LEU A 46 -0.05 7.94 -11.69
N GLY A 47 1.27 7.79 -11.75
CA GLY A 47 1.97 6.71 -11.06
C GLY A 47 1.41 5.33 -11.43
N TRP A 48 1.72 4.30 -10.65
CA TRP A 48 1.12 2.98 -10.82
C TRP A 48 -0.28 2.89 -10.18
N VAL A 49 -0.52 3.62 -9.09
CA VAL A 49 -1.77 3.58 -8.33
C VAL A 49 -2.98 3.93 -9.21
N SER A 50 -2.96 5.09 -9.88
CA SER A 50 -4.07 5.49 -10.75
C SER A 50 -4.26 4.56 -11.94
N ARG A 51 -3.17 3.95 -12.44
CA ARG A 51 -3.24 2.96 -13.53
C ARG A 51 -3.87 1.64 -13.08
N VAL A 52 -3.61 1.21 -11.85
CA VAL A 52 -4.24 0.02 -11.25
C VAL A 52 -5.72 0.29 -10.99
N VAL A 53 -6.04 1.38 -10.30
CA VAL A 53 -7.43 1.73 -9.95
C VAL A 53 -8.30 1.88 -11.21
N GLY A 54 -7.81 2.57 -12.23
CA GLY A 54 -8.54 2.77 -13.48
C GLY A 54 -8.80 1.48 -14.29
N ARG A 55 -8.11 0.37 -13.94
CA ARG A 55 -8.30 -0.97 -14.53
C ARG A 55 -8.87 -1.98 -13.56
N SER A 56 -9.42 -1.53 -12.46
CA SER A 56 -9.98 -2.36 -11.38
C SER A 56 -11.51 -2.18 -11.27
N PRO A 57 -12.29 -2.55 -12.30
CA PRO A 57 -13.75 -2.51 -12.18
C PRO A 57 -14.18 -3.54 -11.13
N VAL A 58 -14.96 -3.10 -10.17
CA VAL A 58 -15.62 -3.97 -9.19
C VAL A 58 -17.10 -3.93 -9.52
N ALA A 59 -17.66 -5.03 -10.06
CA ALA A 59 -18.99 -5.05 -10.65
C ALA A 59 -20.11 -4.77 -9.63
N ASP A 60 -19.90 -5.19 -8.37
CA ASP A 60 -20.94 -5.18 -7.33
C ASP A 60 -20.54 -4.32 -6.13
N ALA A 61 -19.69 -3.30 -6.34
CA ALA A 61 -19.24 -2.43 -5.26
C ALA A 61 -18.93 -1.01 -5.75
N ASP A 62 -19.16 -0.05 -4.87
CA ASP A 62 -18.62 1.29 -5.00
C ASP A 62 -17.15 1.28 -4.49
N LEU A 63 -16.22 1.71 -5.32
CA LEU A 63 -14.82 1.79 -4.99
C LEU A 63 -14.35 3.24 -4.93
N THR A 64 -13.91 3.68 -3.76
CA THR A 64 -13.21 4.97 -3.61
C THR A 64 -11.76 4.73 -3.22
N ALA A 65 -10.82 5.18 -4.09
CA ALA A 65 -9.40 5.01 -3.89
C ALA A 65 -8.71 6.31 -3.47
N TYR A 66 -7.77 6.20 -2.54
CA TYR A 66 -6.99 7.32 -2.00
C TYR A 66 -5.50 7.01 -2.10
N ASN A 67 -4.78 7.80 -2.88
CA ASN A 67 -3.32 7.74 -2.91
C ASN A 67 -2.76 8.63 -1.79
N LEU A 68 -2.16 8.00 -0.79
CA LEU A 68 -1.55 8.62 0.39
C LEU A 68 -0.03 8.42 0.40
N GLY A 69 0.58 8.24 -0.76
CA GLY A 69 2.04 8.21 -0.92
C GLY A 69 2.66 9.56 -0.59
N VAL A 70 3.76 9.56 0.17
CA VAL A 70 4.52 10.77 0.51
C VAL A 70 5.99 10.58 0.13
N ARG A 71 6.46 11.47 -0.74
CA ARG A 71 7.83 11.40 -1.26
C ARG A 71 8.86 11.52 -0.12
N GLY A 72 9.83 10.62 -0.11
CA GLY A 72 10.94 10.62 0.83
C GLY A 72 10.65 9.95 2.17
N GLU A 73 9.44 9.42 2.37
CA GLU A 73 9.12 8.69 3.60
C GLU A 73 9.69 7.27 3.62
N SER A 74 10.17 6.90 4.78
CA SER A 74 10.59 5.54 5.11
C SER A 74 9.42 4.67 5.61
N SER A 75 9.66 3.37 5.75
CA SER A 75 8.69 2.46 6.38
C SER A 75 8.34 2.86 7.82
N ALA A 76 9.26 3.52 8.54
CA ALA A 76 9.01 4.01 9.90
C ALA A 76 8.03 5.19 9.90
N ASP A 77 8.16 6.11 8.94
CA ASP A 77 7.26 7.25 8.78
C ASP A 77 5.85 6.77 8.41
N VAL A 78 5.77 5.87 7.41
CA VAL A 78 4.50 5.26 6.99
C VAL A 78 3.84 4.54 8.16
N MET A 79 4.59 3.74 8.94
CA MET A 79 4.07 3.03 10.11
C MET A 79 3.47 3.99 11.15
N THR A 80 4.02 5.18 11.28
CA THR A 80 3.55 6.16 12.28
C THR A 80 2.22 6.82 11.86
N ARG A 81 2.01 7.07 10.56
CA ARG A 81 0.89 7.89 10.07
C ARG A 81 -0.26 7.12 9.41
N TRP A 82 0.01 5.91 8.88
CA TRP A 82 -0.95 5.23 7.99
C TRP A 82 -2.37 5.15 8.56
N ARG A 83 -2.50 4.84 9.85
CA ARG A 83 -3.79 4.67 10.49
C ARG A 83 -4.58 5.97 10.58
N SER A 84 -3.94 7.04 11.07
CA SER A 84 -4.58 8.35 11.21
C SER A 84 -4.95 8.96 9.85
N GLU A 85 -4.14 8.70 8.83
CA GLU A 85 -4.41 9.14 7.46
C GLU A 85 -5.58 8.38 6.81
N CYS A 86 -5.64 7.07 7.01
CA CYS A 86 -6.66 6.24 6.39
C CYS A 86 -8.02 6.33 7.12
N ALA A 87 -8.03 6.51 8.45
CA ALA A 87 -9.25 6.47 9.26
C ALA A 87 -10.39 7.37 8.74
N PRO A 88 -10.20 8.66 8.40
CA PRO A 88 -11.28 9.49 7.88
C PRO A 88 -11.76 9.05 6.49
N ARG A 89 -10.93 8.36 5.73
CA ARG A 89 -11.25 7.88 4.37
C ARG A 89 -12.05 6.59 4.39
N TRP A 90 -12.00 5.87 5.50
CA TRP A 90 -12.78 4.67 5.76
C TRP A 90 -14.07 4.91 6.55
N ALA A 91 -14.27 6.13 7.03
CA ALA A 91 -15.46 6.44 7.80
C ALA A 91 -16.75 6.20 6.97
N GLY A 92 -17.65 5.37 7.49
CA GLY A 92 -18.91 5.01 6.83
C GLY A 92 -18.77 3.99 5.70
N ARG A 93 -17.58 3.46 5.40
CA ARG A 93 -17.37 2.41 4.39
C ARG A 93 -17.66 1.02 4.96
N SER A 94 -18.27 0.15 4.14
CA SER A 94 -18.52 -1.24 4.55
C SER A 94 -17.25 -2.10 4.51
N GLU A 95 -16.31 -1.78 3.60
CA GLU A 95 -15.03 -2.48 3.48
C GLU A 95 -13.84 -1.52 3.52
N ARG A 96 -12.81 -1.92 4.25
CA ARG A 96 -11.55 -1.18 4.39
C ARG A 96 -10.41 -1.98 3.78
N ARG A 97 -9.72 -1.36 2.82
CA ARG A 97 -8.61 -1.99 2.10
C ARG A 97 -7.36 -1.10 2.19
N LEU A 98 -6.21 -1.72 2.45
CA LEU A 98 -4.92 -1.05 2.57
C LEU A 98 -3.89 -1.68 1.63
N VAL A 99 -3.29 -0.86 0.78
CA VAL A 99 -2.13 -1.26 -0.03
C VAL A 99 -0.90 -0.56 0.54
N VAL A 100 0.15 -1.32 0.82
CA VAL A 100 1.40 -0.83 1.38
C VAL A 100 2.52 -0.99 0.36
N GLY A 101 3.21 0.12 0.03
CA GLY A 101 4.40 0.13 -0.82
C GLY A 101 5.52 0.88 -0.12
N VAL A 102 6.44 0.16 0.53
CA VAL A 102 7.54 0.72 1.31
C VAL A 102 8.85 -0.02 1.03
N GLY A 103 9.98 0.62 1.31
CA GLY A 103 11.28 -0.05 1.34
C GLY A 103 12.35 0.61 0.49
N ALA A 104 12.05 1.18 -0.66
CA ALA A 104 13.05 1.84 -1.50
C ALA A 104 13.72 2.99 -0.75
N THR A 105 12.95 3.85 -0.11
CA THR A 105 13.43 4.97 0.71
C THR A 105 14.17 4.49 1.97
N ASP A 106 13.86 3.33 2.52
CA ASP A 106 14.56 2.76 3.69
C ASP A 106 16.05 2.59 3.45
N ILE A 107 16.42 2.16 2.23
CA ILE A 107 17.81 1.97 1.86
C ILE A 107 18.56 3.32 1.89
N ALA A 108 17.97 4.36 1.32
CA ALA A 108 18.53 5.72 1.31
C ALA A 108 18.60 6.32 2.72
N ALA A 109 17.60 6.06 3.56
CA ALA A 109 17.55 6.50 4.96
C ALA A 109 18.46 5.69 5.91
N GLY A 110 19.17 4.67 5.41
CA GLY A 110 20.05 3.84 6.23
C GLY A 110 19.32 2.91 7.21
N ILE A 111 18.03 2.67 6.99
CA ILE A 111 17.25 1.73 7.80
C ILE A 111 17.69 0.30 7.47
N THR A 112 17.96 -0.48 8.50
CA THR A 112 18.37 -1.88 8.31
C THR A 112 17.20 -2.73 7.80
N THR A 113 17.48 -3.78 7.02
CA THR A 113 16.47 -4.75 6.56
C THR A 113 15.64 -5.32 7.71
N ALA A 114 16.27 -5.61 8.85
CA ALA A 114 15.56 -6.10 10.03
C ALA A 114 14.54 -5.09 10.57
N ARG A 115 14.89 -3.80 10.57
CA ARG A 115 13.99 -2.74 11.04
C ARG A 115 12.87 -2.47 10.04
N SER A 116 13.17 -2.40 8.75
CA SER A 116 12.18 -2.25 7.69
C SER A 116 11.16 -3.41 7.70
N ARG A 117 11.68 -4.63 7.82
CA ARG A 117 10.86 -5.85 7.99
C ARG A 117 9.93 -5.77 9.20
N LEU A 118 10.42 -5.30 10.35
CA LEU A 118 9.60 -5.13 11.55
C LEU A 118 8.53 -4.05 11.37
N ASN A 119 8.85 -2.94 10.73
CA ASN A 119 7.89 -1.87 10.46
C ASN A 119 6.75 -2.38 9.59
N LEU A 120 7.05 -3.10 8.49
CA LEU A 120 6.02 -3.71 7.65
C LEU A 120 5.18 -4.72 8.45
N ALA A 121 5.82 -5.60 9.22
CA ALA A 121 5.12 -6.58 10.05
C ALA A 121 4.12 -5.92 11.00
N ASN A 122 4.52 -4.83 11.67
CA ASN A 122 3.65 -4.09 12.59
C ASN A 122 2.43 -3.48 11.88
N ILE A 123 2.63 -2.88 10.68
CA ILE A 123 1.52 -2.36 9.87
C ILE A 123 0.52 -3.48 9.55
N LEU A 124 1.01 -4.63 9.08
CA LEU A 124 0.16 -5.75 8.68
C LEU A 124 -0.56 -6.38 9.86
N ASP A 125 0.11 -6.55 11.00
CA ASP A 125 -0.47 -7.11 12.22
C ASP A 125 -1.56 -6.21 12.80
N GLU A 126 -1.33 -4.90 12.83
CA GLU A 126 -2.33 -3.92 13.27
C GLU A 126 -3.53 -3.87 12.32
N ALA A 127 -3.29 -3.88 11.00
CA ALA A 127 -4.35 -3.88 10.00
C ALA A 127 -5.22 -5.15 10.12
N THR A 128 -4.59 -6.33 10.24
CA THR A 128 -5.30 -7.61 10.42
C THR A 128 -6.14 -7.60 11.69
N THR A 129 -5.59 -7.15 12.81
CA THR A 129 -6.30 -7.09 14.10
C THR A 129 -7.54 -6.18 14.04
N THR A 130 -7.51 -5.18 13.17
CA THR A 130 -8.64 -4.25 12.99
C THR A 130 -9.54 -4.60 11.80
N GLY A 131 -9.39 -5.78 11.21
CA GLY A 131 -10.23 -6.27 10.10
C GLY A 131 -10.05 -5.49 8.79
N ILE A 132 -8.82 -5.01 8.51
CA ILE A 132 -8.49 -4.31 7.27
C ILE A 132 -7.81 -5.30 6.32
N GLY A 133 -8.37 -5.48 5.13
CA GLY A 133 -7.76 -6.30 4.09
C GLY A 133 -6.49 -5.63 3.54
N THR A 134 -5.35 -6.33 3.57
CA THR A 134 -4.04 -5.78 3.18
C THR A 134 -3.48 -6.41 1.92
N PHE A 135 -2.70 -5.62 1.17
CA PHE A 135 -1.97 -6.00 -0.04
C PHE A 135 -0.61 -5.27 -0.03
N VAL A 136 0.47 -5.94 -0.40
CA VAL A 136 1.81 -5.33 -0.37
C VAL A 136 2.43 -5.32 -1.76
N VAL A 137 2.98 -4.18 -2.15
CA VAL A 137 3.76 -4.01 -3.37
C VAL A 137 5.22 -3.81 -2.95
N GLY A 138 6.07 -4.74 -3.35
CA GLY A 138 7.49 -4.77 -3.00
C GLY A 138 8.28 -3.62 -3.64
N PRO A 139 9.51 -3.38 -3.14
CA PRO A 139 10.39 -2.36 -3.68
C PRO A 139 10.83 -2.70 -5.11
N THR A 140 11.19 -1.68 -5.85
CA THR A 140 11.67 -1.79 -7.23
C THR A 140 13.19 -1.63 -7.31
N PRO A 141 13.86 -2.18 -8.33
CA PRO A 141 15.28 -1.94 -8.54
C PRO A 141 15.57 -0.52 -9.03
N THR A 142 16.80 -0.07 -8.83
CA THR A 142 17.36 1.20 -9.30
C THR A 142 18.46 0.94 -10.34
N LEU A 143 19.16 1.99 -10.81
CA LEU A 143 20.36 1.84 -11.64
C LEU A 143 21.63 1.59 -10.82
N ASP A 144 21.59 1.75 -9.50
CA ASP A 144 22.72 1.54 -8.61
C ASP A 144 22.80 0.08 -8.16
N ALA A 145 23.89 -0.61 -8.54
CA ALA A 145 24.08 -2.03 -8.24
C ALA A 145 24.21 -2.32 -6.74
N ASP A 146 24.86 -1.44 -5.98
CA ASP A 146 25.06 -1.62 -4.53
C ASP A 146 23.74 -1.42 -3.76
N VAL A 147 22.93 -0.47 -4.22
CA VAL A 147 21.57 -0.27 -3.71
C VAL A 147 20.72 -1.50 -4.03
N ASN A 148 20.83 -2.04 -5.24
CA ASN A 148 20.06 -3.21 -5.67
C ASN A 148 20.37 -4.47 -4.86
N GLN A 149 21.63 -4.70 -4.44
CA GLN A 149 21.95 -5.82 -3.54
C GLN A 149 21.18 -5.74 -2.22
N ARG A 150 21.01 -4.55 -1.68
CA ARG A 150 20.25 -4.32 -0.44
C ARG A 150 18.74 -4.41 -0.67
N LEU A 151 18.26 -3.92 -1.80
CA LEU A 151 16.84 -3.99 -2.19
C LEU A 151 16.39 -5.43 -2.44
N GLU A 152 17.24 -6.27 -3.04
CA GLU A 152 16.97 -7.70 -3.23
C GLU A 152 16.72 -8.41 -1.89
N VAL A 153 17.65 -8.24 -0.94
CA VAL A 153 17.51 -8.79 0.42
C VAL A 153 16.25 -8.26 1.11
N LEU A 154 15.90 -7.00 0.89
CA LEU A 154 14.69 -6.42 1.46
C LEU A 154 13.41 -6.95 0.81
N ALA A 155 13.40 -7.12 -0.50
CA ALA A 155 12.27 -7.69 -1.25
C ALA A 155 11.95 -9.11 -0.77
N ASP A 156 12.97 -9.96 -0.63
CA ASP A 156 12.84 -11.31 -0.09
C ASP A 156 12.32 -11.32 1.36
N ALA A 157 12.84 -10.41 2.18
CA ALA A 157 12.40 -10.29 3.56
C ALA A 157 10.94 -9.83 3.68
N GLN A 158 10.48 -8.94 2.81
CA GLN A 158 9.07 -8.51 2.75
C GLN A 158 8.16 -9.64 2.26
N ALA A 159 8.59 -10.40 1.25
CA ALA A 159 7.88 -11.58 0.77
C ALA A 159 7.67 -12.61 1.89
N ASP A 160 8.72 -12.91 2.70
CA ASP A 160 8.62 -13.80 3.86
C ASP A 160 7.65 -13.26 4.93
N VAL A 161 7.68 -11.95 5.22
CA VAL A 161 6.74 -11.32 6.17
C VAL A 161 5.29 -11.49 5.72
N CYS A 162 5.02 -11.24 4.44
CA CYS A 162 3.69 -11.35 3.85
C CYS A 162 3.20 -12.81 3.80
N ALA A 163 4.07 -13.75 3.38
CA ALA A 163 3.73 -15.18 3.32
C ALA A 163 3.31 -15.74 4.69
N ARG A 164 4.02 -15.37 5.77
CA ARG A 164 3.69 -15.79 7.15
C ARG A 164 2.35 -15.26 7.65
N ARG A 165 1.79 -14.22 7.02
CA ARG A 165 0.53 -13.56 7.38
C ARG A 165 -0.58 -13.81 6.37
N SER A 166 -0.32 -14.62 5.35
CA SER A 166 -1.25 -14.85 4.23
C SER A 166 -1.68 -13.54 3.55
N VAL A 167 -0.79 -12.55 3.52
CA VAL A 167 -1.01 -11.27 2.84
C VAL A 167 -0.47 -11.37 1.42
N PRO A 168 -1.25 -11.00 0.38
CA PRO A 168 -0.75 -10.95 -0.99
C PRO A 168 0.43 -9.98 -1.12
N TYR A 169 1.46 -10.44 -1.84
CA TYR A 169 2.68 -9.68 -2.12
C TYR A 169 2.97 -9.67 -3.61
N VAL A 170 3.33 -8.51 -4.14
CA VAL A 170 3.81 -8.37 -5.52
C VAL A 170 5.30 -8.13 -5.49
N ASP A 171 6.05 -9.06 -6.04
CA ASP A 171 7.47 -8.86 -6.31
C ASP A 171 7.64 -7.91 -7.49
N CYS A 172 8.15 -6.72 -7.22
CA CYS A 172 8.51 -5.75 -8.25
C CYS A 172 10.03 -5.70 -8.48
N PHE A 173 10.83 -6.34 -7.65
CA PHE A 173 12.29 -6.29 -7.78
C PHE A 173 12.80 -7.24 -8.88
N HIS A 174 12.58 -8.54 -8.73
CA HIS A 174 13.16 -9.53 -9.61
C HIS A 174 12.70 -9.41 -11.06
N PRO A 175 11.40 -9.21 -11.37
CA PRO A 175 10.97 -9.05 -12.76
C PRO A 175 11.46 -7.79 -13.44
N LEU A 176 11.75 -6.73 -12.68
CA LEU A 176 12.13 -5.43 -13.24
C LEU A 176 13.65 -5.22 -13.30
N ARG A 177 14.44 -5.94 -12.51
CA ARG A 177 15.89 -5.72 -12.38
C ARG A 177 16.61 -5.71 -13.73
N ASP A 178 16.33 -6.68 -14.58
CA ASP A 178 16.98 -6.84 -15.88
C ASP A 178 16.03 -6.53 -17.06
N HIS A 179 14.95 -5.79 -16.80
CA HIS A 179 13.95 -5.44 -17.81
C HIS A 179 14.38 -4.21 -18.60
N ASP A 180 14.61 -4.34 -19.91
CA ASP A 180 15.14 -3.28 -20.78
C ASP A 180 14.38 -1.97 -20.70
N GLN A 181 13.03 -2.03 -20.75
CA GLN A 181 12.20 -0.83 -20.70
C GLN A 181 12.28 -0.16 -19.31
N TRP A 182 12.40 -0.93 -18.24
CA TRP A 182 12.58 -0.39 -16.89
C TRP A 182 13.92 0.36 -16.78
N GLN A 183 15.01 -0.29 -17.19
CA GLN A 183 16.34 0.30 -17.18
C GLN A 183 16.42 1.58 -18.03
N SER A 184 15.84 1.55 -19.23
CA SER A 184 15.77 2.70 -20.11
C SER A 184 14.97 3.88 -19.52
N ASP A 185 13.86 3.57 -18.84
CA ASP A 185 12.98 4.57 -18.23
C ASP A 185 13.66 5.25 -17.02
N LEU A 186 14.38 4.48 -16.20
CA LEU A 186 15.19 5.00 -15.11
C LEU A 186 16.35 5.86 -15.60
N ALA A 187 17.03 5.43 -16.68
CA ALA A 187 18.17 6.16 -17.25
C ALA A 187 17.75 7.52 -17.87
N ALA A 188 16.50 7.66 -18.26
CA ALA A 188 15.95 8.93 -18.73
C ALA A 188 15.62 9.92 -17.60
N GLY A 189 15.65 9.48 -16.33
CA GLY A 189 15.32 10.26 -15.14
C GLY A 189 16.46 10.36 -14.14
N ASP A 190 16.15 10.15 -12.87
CA ASP A 190 17.10 10.23 -11.75
C ASP A 190 17.80 8.91 -11.42
N GLY A 191 17.54 7.87 -12.18
CA GLY A 191 18.09 6.51 -11.96
C GLY A 191 17.39 5.69 -10.87
N VAL A 192 16.38 6.26 -10.23
CA VAL A 192 15.64 5.65 -9.11
C VAL A 192 14.15 5.58 -9.41
N HIS A 193 13.54 6.71 -9.75
CA HIS A 193 12.11 6.80 -9.98
C HIS A 193 11.82 6.66 -11.48
N PRO A 194 10.91 5.76 -11.85
CA PRO A 194 10.57 5.57 -13.26
C PRO A 194 9.69 6.70 -13.77
N GLY A 195 9.66 6.84 -15.08
CA GLY A 195 8.69 7.64 -15.77
C GLY A 195 7.40 6.87 -16.05
N GLN A 196 6.71 7.27 -17.11
CA GLN A 196 5.41 6.72 -17.47
C GLN A 196 5.44 5.22 -17.78
N ALA A 197 6.46 4.74 -18.48
CA ALA A 197 6.55 3.35 -18.91
C ALA A 197 6.82 2.42 -17.70
N GLY A 198 7.77 2.75 -16.84
CA GLY A 198 8.09 1.95 -15.66
C GLY A 198 6.94 1.89 -14.66
N TYR A 199 6.20 2.99 -14.45
CA TYR A 199 4.97 2.92 -13.66
C TYR A 199 3.89 2.06 -14.31
N GLY A 200 3.87 1.97 -15.63
CA GLY A 200 3.04 1.03 -16.37
C GLY A 200 3.39 -0.43 -16.08
N LEU A 201 4.70 -0.74 -15.97
CA LEU A 201 5.19 -2.08 -15.64
C LEU A 201 4.81 -2.47 -14.20
N ILE A 202 5.00 -1.58 -13.22
CA ILE A 202 4.53 -1.83 -11.83
C ILE A 202 3.03 -2.12 -11.82
N ALA A 203 2.23 -1.28 -12.50
CA ALA A 203 0.80 -1.48 -12.57
C ALA A 203 0.41 -2.83 -13.21
N TRP A 204 1.16 -3.24 -14.24
CA TRP A 204 0.96 -4.55 -14.88
C TRP A 204 1.24 -5.69 -13.89
N LEU A 205 2.35 -5.65 -13.17
CA LEU A 205 2.68 -6.66 -12.14
C LEU A 205 1.58 -6.75 -11.08
N VAL A 206 1.13 -5.62 -10.54
CA VAL A 206 0.06 -5.58 -9.53
C VAL A 206 -1.22 -6.21 -10.06
N LEU A 207 -1.66 -5.84 -11.25
CA LEU A 207 -2.91 -6.35 -11.85
C LEU A 207 -2.88 -7.86 -12.13
N HIS A 208 -1.68 -8.45 -12.34
CA HIS A 208 -1.50 -9.87 -12.62
C HIS A 208 -1.16 -10.71 -11.37
N ALA A 209 -1.05 -10.08 -10.19
CA ALA A 209 -0.72 -10.75 -8.92
C ALA A 209 -1.92 -10.86 -7.98
N ASN A 210 -2.94 -11.61 -8.36
CA ASN A 210 -4.15 -11.85 -7.57
C ASN A 210 -4.92 -10.58 -7.12
N TRP A 211 -4.64 -9.43 -7.75
CA TRP A 211 -5.26 -8.14 -7.40
C TRP A 211 -6.78 -8.18 -7.47
N GLN A 212 -7.33 -8.73 -8.55
CA GLN A 212 -8.78 -8.79 -8.75
C GLN A 212 -9.45 -9.73 -7.74
N ASP A 213 -8.81 -10.85 -7.43
CA ASP A 213 -9.35 -11.79 -6.45
C ASP A 213 -9.31 -11.20 -5.04
N TRP A 214 -8.24 -10.47 -4.69
CA TRP A 214 -8.14 -9.77 -3.43
C TRP A 214 -9.21 -8.67 -3.27
N LEU A 215 -9.53 -7.93 -4.34
CA LEU A 215 -10.61 -6.93 -4.30
C LEU A 215 -12.01 -7.56 -4.21
N LYS A 216 -12.20 -8.76 -4.75
CA LYS A 216 -13.50 -9.47 -4.71
C LYS A 216 -13.72 -10.21 -3.40
N VAL A 217 -12.65 -10.56 -2.67
CA VAL A 217 -12.78 -11.30 -1.42
C VAL A 217 -13.43 -10.42 -0.37
N ASN A 218 -14.64 -10.81 0.03
CA ASN A 218 -15.27 -10.32 1.25
C ASN A 218 -14.43 -10.82 2.44
N GLY A 219 -13.90 -9.91 3.24
CA GLY A 219 -13.16 -10.24 4.45
C GLY A 219 -14.06 -10.81 5.53
#